data_a368a3dff147668c5f4fe39ef7e53469
#
_entry.id   a368a3dff147668c5f4fe39ef7e53469
#
_cell.length_a   1.000
_cell.length_b   1.000
_cell.length_c   1.000
_cell.angle_alpha   90.00
_cell.angle_beta   90.00
_cell.angle_gamma   90.00
#
_symmetry.space_group_name_H-M   'P 1'
#
loop_
_entity.id
_entity.type
_entity.pdbx_description
1 polymer ?
#
loop_
_entity_poly.entity_id
_entity_poly.type
_entity_poly.pdbx_seq_one_letter_code
_entity_poly.pdbx_strand_id
1 'polypeptide(L)'
;MKTLKLMIGLLIACAASAFAGDLTPAQEKAQRNLYAYLQKAKYNPAVDTSDNSVCFRRNGVLYWITFDEDSPILYTFHRKAFKVGDDGTSYKRKPSIIAANEVNRKHKNLKLTVEEKKVDIAIQVYAAKTEDFTAVFPKYFSQFGNVDTDFKKEYQIAKNAEQEAKDKAEQEARKNLPPSVLRNLVTSMSFRLLDENGNEKSAYDKPLRSFNARYIQARLEFASWMEPETEFKLQLKVTRPNGQVIYLPGKKVSVESKVTLKKTKKAQLVELDQFGSVKQGFWKAGEYKVDVLESGDVIYNTTFNIL
;
A
#
# COMPACT_ATOMS: atom_id res chain seq x y z
N MET A 1 -9.60 53.31 4.89
CA MET A 1 -9.12 51.99 5.34
C MET A 1 -8.27 51.35 4.23
N LYS A 2 -6.97 51.33 4.41
CA LYS A 2 -6.02 50.78 3.42
C LYS A 2 -5.81 49.31 3.75
N THR A 3 -6.24 48.42 2.87
CA THR A 3 -6.01 46.97 2.99
C THR A 3 -4.54 46.65 2.67
N LEU A 4 -3.82 46.26 3.70
CA LEU A 4 -2.45 45.78 3.64
C LEU A 4 -2.47 44.40 2.97
N LYS A 5 -2.01 44.30 1.72
CA LYS A 5 -1.76 43.01 1.05
C LYS A 5 -0.47 42.42 1.64
N LEU A 6 -0.64 41.43 2.51
CA LEU A 6 0.45 40.64 3.05
C LEU A 6 0.95 39.71 1.92
N MET A 7 2.07 40.09 1.29
CA MET A 7 2.83 39.17 0.43
C MET A 7 3.56 38.19 1.34
N ILE A 8 2.99 36.98 1.51
CA ILE A 8 3.70 35.87 2.11
C ILE A 8 4.65 35.32 1.05
N GLY A 9 5.90 35.76 1.11
CA GLY A 9 6.99 35.13 0.39
C GLY A 9 7.25 33.75 1.00
N LEU A 10 6.74 32.70 0.37
CA LEU A 10 7.01 31.31 0.78
C LEU A 10 8.43 30.96 0.33
N LEU A 11 9.39 31.01 1.24
CA LEU A 11 10.72 30.42 1.04
C LEU A 11 10.55 28.92 0.86
N ILE A 12 10.74 28.42 -0.35
CA ILE A 12 10.71 27.00 -0.68
C ILE A 12 12.14 26.48 -0.48
N ALA A 13 12.41 25.86 0.66
CA ALA A 13 13.64 25.11 0.85
C ALA A 13 13.56 23.82 0.03
N CYS A 14 14.18 23.79 -1.13
CA CYS A 14 14.44 22.56 -1.87
C CYS A 14 15.65 21.87 -1.20
N ALA A 15 15.43 20.77 -0.49
CA ALA A 15 16.52 19.96 0.01
C ALA A 15 17.12 19.15 -1.15
N ALA A 16 18.08 19.74 -1.84
CA ALA A 16 19.00 19.04 -2.70
C ALA A 16 20.41 19.31 -2.17
N SER A 17 21.06 18.30 -1.63
CA SER A 17 22.47 18.34 -1.30
C SER A 17 23.27 18.22 -2.60
N ALA A 18 23.40 19.31 -3.31
CA ALA A 18 24.41 19.48 -4.34
C ALA A 18 25.20 20.72 -3.97
N PHE A 19 26.51 20.67 -4.02
CA PHE A 19 27.38 21.81 -3.85
C PHE A 19 26.95 22.89 -4.83
N ALA A 20 26.43 24.02 -4.32
CA ALA A 20 26.20 25.19 -5.11
C ALA A 20 27.57 25.77 -5.50
N GLY A 21 28.10 25.31 -6.63
CA GLY A 21 29.19 26.01 -7.30
C GLY A 21 28.66 27.30 -7.93
N ASP A 22 29.48 28.32 -8.04
CA ASP A 22 29.12 29.52 -8.79
C ASP A 22 28.82 29.11 -10.25
N LEU A 23 27.75 29.68 -10.82
CA LEU A 23 27.44 29.49 -12.24
C LEU A 23 28.54 30.13 -13.08
N THR A 24 28.91 29.51 -14.20
CA THR A 24 29.72 30.15 -15.21
C THR A 24 28.96 31.32 -15.85
N PRO A 25 29.65 32.30 -16.48
CA PRO A 25 28.98 33.39 -17.20
C PRO A 25 27.96 32.91 -18.27
N ALA A 26 28.22 31.74 -18.87
CA ALA A 26 27.31 31.15 -19.84
C ALA A 26 26.03 30.62 -19.17
N GLN A 27 26.18 29.91 -18.05
CA GLN A 27 25.08 29.39 -17.23
C GLN A 27 24.25 30.52 -16.59
N GLU A 28 24.87 31.60 -16.09
CA GLU A 28 24.16 32.78 -15.59
C GLU A 28 23.31 33.45 -16.68
N LYS A 29 23.87 33.59 -17.89
CA LYS A 29 23.12 34.13 -19.02
C LYS A 29 21.92 33.22 -19.36
N ALA A 30 22.13 31.90 -19.36
CA ALA A 30 21.07 30.92 -19.62
C ALA A 30 19.98 30.98 -18.54
N GLN A 31 20.36 31.07 -17.24
CA GLN A 31 19.44 31.24 -16.13
C GLN A 31 18.56 32.49 -16.30
N ARG A 32 19.16 33.65 -16.59
CA ARG A 32 18.42 34.91 -16.82
C ARG A 32 17.45 34.81 -17.99
N ASN A 33 17.90 34.22 -19.11
CA ASN A 33 17.06 34.06 -20.30
C ASN A 33 15.90 33.07 -20.06
N LEU A 34 16.17 31.96 -19.37
CA LEU A 34 15.15 30.98 -18.99
C LEU A 34 14.12 31.58 -18.03
N TYR A 35 14.60 32.32 -17.01
CA TYR A 35 13.73 33.03 -16.06
C TYR A 35 12.78 33.97 -16.80
N ALA A 36 13.33 34.81 -17.71
CA ALA A 36 12.54 35.76 -18.50
C ALA A 36 11.49 35.06 -19.38
N TYR A 37 11.88 33.93 -20.00
CA TYR A 37 10.96 33.11 -20.79
C TYR A 37 9.81 32.56 -19.94
N LEU A 38 10.11 31.94 -18.80
CA LEU A 38 9.10 31.37 -17.90
C LEU A 38 8.18 32.45 -17.33
N GLN A 39 8.72 33.63 -17.01
CA GLN A 39 7.93 34.77 -16.56
C GLN A 39 6.96 35.25 -17.64
N LYS A 40 7.43 35.42 -18.88
CA LYS A 40 6.60 35.77 -20.04
C LYS A 40 5.50 34.74 -20.29
N ALA A 41 5.83 33.44 -20.11
CA ALA A 41 4.90 32.34 -20.25
C ALA A 41 3.97 32.12 -19.00
N LYS A 42 4.01 33.05 -18.02
CA LYS A 42 3.17 33.07 -16.81
C LYS A 42 3.33 31.85 -15.89
N TYR A 43 4.55 31.30 -15.79
CA TYR A 43 4.87 30.23 -14.85
C TYR A 43 5.25 30.74 -13.44
N ASN A 44 5.41 32.07 -13.26
CA ASN A 44 5.85 32.69 -11.99
C ASN A 44 7.12 32.02 -11.43
N PRO A 45 8.25 32.09 -12.17
CA PRO A 45 9.49 31.45 -11.76
C PRO A 45 10.13 32.15 -10.55
N ALA A 46 10.95 31.40 -9.82
CA ALA A 46 11.88 31.89 -8.80
C ALA A 46 13.26 31.27 -9.04
N VAL A 47 14.31 31.92 -8.57
CA VAL A 47 15.64 31.33 -8.52
C VAL A 47 15.87 30.77 -7.12
N ASP A 48 16.23 29.51 -7.02
CA ASP A 48 16.67 28.90 -5.77
C ASP A 48 18.16 29.21 -5.59
N THR A 49 18.48 29.96 -4.52
CA THR A 49 19.85 30.39 -4.24
C THR A 49 20.73 29.29 -3.66
N SER A 50 20.16 28.15 -3.30
CA SER A 50 20.90 27.01 -2.76
C SER A 50 21.61 26.18 -3.82
N ASP A 51 21.05 26.13 -5.03
CA ASP A 51 21.60 25.35 -6.17
C ASP A 51 21.54 26.11 -7.49
N ASN A 52 21.20 27.41 -7.46
CA ASN A 52 21.05 28.28 -8.62
C ASN A 52 20.04 27.80 -9.68
N SER A 53 19.14 26.87 -9.32
CA SER A 53 18.10 26.38 -10.23
C SER A 53 16.98 27.40 -10.45
N VAL A 54 16.30 27.30 -11.59
CA VAL A 54 15.07 28.06 -11.85
C VAL A 54 13.86 27.20 -11.52
N CYS A 55 13.13 27.59 -10.47
CA CYS A 55 11.97 26.86 -9.96
C CYS A 55 10.65 27.49 -10.40
N PHE A 56 9.61 26.69 -10.59
CA PHE A 56 8.23 27.18 -10.72
C PHE A 56 7.22 26.13 -10.27
N ARG A 57 6.00 26.55 -9.98
CA ARG A 57 4.88 25.66 -9.67
C ARG A 57 3.83 25.68 -10.76
N ARG A 58 3.32 24.48 -11.11
CA ARG A 58 2.18 24.32 -12.00
C ARG A 58 1.26 23.24 -11.44
N ASN A 59 -0.02 23.58 -11.27
CA ASN A 59 -1.03 22.65 -10.70
C ASN A 59 -0.59 22.04 -9.35
N GLY A 60 0.02 22.85 -8.47
CA GLY A 60 0.51 22.40 -7.16
C GLY A 60 1.84 21.63 -7.18
N VAL A 61 2.34 21.26 -8.34
CA VAL A 61 3.61 20.53 -8.49
C VAL A 61 4.77 21.48 -8.65
N LEU A 62 5.88 21.21 -7.96
CA LEU A 62 7.15 21.94 -8.08
C LEU A 62 7.99 21.32 -9.19
N TYR A 63 8.51 22.18 -10.05
CA TYR A 63 9.48 21.87 -11.08
C TYR A 63 10.69 22.75 -10.89
N TRP A 64 11.89 22.25 -11.25
CA TRP A 64 13.11 23.03 -11.26
C TRP A 64 14.01 22.61 -12.41
N ILE A 65 14.84 23.54 -12.86
CA ILE A 65 15.75 23.36 -13.98
C ILE A 65 17.14 23.74 -13.51
N THR A 66 18.07 22.79 -13.58
CA THR A 66 19.48 22.97 -13.27
C THR A 66 20.31 23.17 -14.54
N PHE A 67 21.52 23.69 -14.39
CA PHE A 67 22.48 23.98 -15.45
C PHE A 67 23.75 23.18 -15.16
N ASP A 68 23.80 21.93 -15.61
CA ASP A 68 24.82 20.97 -15.16
C ASP A 68 26.13 21.06 -15.95
N GLU A 69 26.09 21.59 -17.20
CA GLU A 69 27.26 21.84 -18.05
C GLU A 69 27.15 23.19 -18.75
N ASP A 70 28.26 23.76 -19.24
CA ASP A 70 28.29 25.12 -19.75
C ASP A 70 28.50 25.26 -21.26
N SER A 71 28.93 24.21 -21.96
CA SER A 71 29.16 24.28 -23.42
C SER A 71 29.10 22.93 -24.13
N PRO A 72 28.02 22.55 -24.80
CA PRO A 72 26.68 23.19 -24.73
C PRO A 72 26.08 23.06 -23.35
N ILE A 73 25.17 23.98 -22.96
CA ILE A 73 24.55 23.95 -21.64
C ILE A 73 23.65 22.71 -21.54
N LEU A 74 23.88 21.91 -20.51
CA LEU A 74 22.99 20.81 -20.14
C LEU A 74 21.90 21.33 -19.19
N TYR A 75 20.70 21.47 -19.70
CA TYR A 75 19.51 21.76 -18.91
C TYR A 75 18.96 20.45 -18.38
N THR A 76 18.92 20.27 -17.06
CA THR A 76 18.21 19.14 -16.46
C THR A 76 16.91 19.65 -15.84
N PHE A 77 15.81 19.25 -16.43
CA PHE A 77 14.47 19.64 -16.00
C PHE A 77 13.90 18.55 -15.09
N HIS A 78 13.74 18.90 -13.83
CA HIS A 78 13.36 17.98 -12.76
C HIS A 78 11.95 18.18 -12.25
N ARG A 79 11.40 17.08 -11.72
CA ARG A 79 10.18 17.07 -10.95
C ARG A 79 10.25 15.99 -9.86
N LYS A 80 10.04 16.38 -8.60
CA LYS A 80 9.79 15.43 -7.51
C LYS A 80 8.39 14.84 -7.66
N ALA A 81 8.27 13.54 -7.94
CA ALA A 81 7.01 12.95 -8.33
C ALA A 81 6.30 12.23 -7.19
N PHE A 82 6.94 11.25 -6.57
CA PHE A 82 6.28 10.35 -5.64
C PHE A 82 7.10 10.19 -4.36
N LYS A 83 6.40 10.11 -3.23
CA LYS A 83 7.03 9.80 -1.94
C LYS A 83 7.26 8.30 -1.84
N VAL A 84 8.46 7.88 -1.46
CA VAL A 84 8.84 6.49 -1.21
C VAL A 84 9.03 6.29 0.29
N GLY A 85 8.54 5.17 0.83
CA GLY A 85 8.66 4.82 2.25
C GLY A 85 7.71 3.70 2.64
N ASP A 86 7.76 3.31 3.90
CA ASP A 86 6.96 2.20 4.44
C ASP A 86 5.81 2.68 5.35
N ASP A 87 5.44 3.95 5.30
CA ASP A 87 4.42 4.59 6.12
C ASP A 87 2.96 4.26 5.73
N GLY A 88 2.76 3.32 4.82
CA GLY A 88 1.45 2.89 4.30
C GLY A 88 0.81 3.85 3.31
N THR A 89 1.21 5.12 3.28
CA THR A 89 0.71 6.15 2.34
C THR A 89 1.67 6.40 1.18
N SER A 90 2.91 5.96 1.31
CA SER A 90 3.98 6.10 0.32
C SER A 90 4.08 4.89 -0.60
N TYR A 91 4.76 5.08 -1.73
CA TYR A 91 5.12 4.00 -2.64
C TYR A 91 6.25 3.15 -2.03
N LYS A 92 6.13 1.82 -2.06
CA LYS A 92 7.18 0.92 -1.59
C LYS A 92 8.39 0.98 -2.52
N ARG A 93 9.61 0.93 -1.96
CA ARG A 93 10.84 1.12 -2.71
C ARG A 93 11.04 0.07 -3.81
N LYS A 94 10.93 -1.22 -3.49
CA LYS A 94 11.19 -2.30 -4.45
C LYS A 94 10.27 -2.26 -5.68
N PRO A 95 8.94 -2.20 -5.55
CA PRO A 95 8.05 -2.00 -6.70
C PRO A 95 8.31 -0.69 -7.45
N SER A 96 8.73 0.39 -6.76
CA SER A 96 9.06 1.66 -7.40
C SER A 96 10.28 1.56 -8.31
N ILE A 97 11.31 0.81 -7.90
CA ILE A 97 12.51 0.57 -8.74
C ILE A 97 12.12 -0.19 -10.01
N ILE A 98 11.31 -1.23 -9.88
CA ILE A 98 10.84 -2.02 -11.04
C ILE A 98 10.02 -1.13 -11.97
N ALA A 99 9.07 -0.38 -11.43
CA ALA A 99 8.24 0.54 -12.21
C ALA A 99 9.07 1.61 -12.94
N ALA A 100 10.03 2.24 -12.24
CA ALA A 100 10.91 3.24 -12.83
C ALA A 100 11.72 2.68 -13.99
N ASN A 101 12.26 1.47 -13.86
CA ASN A 101 13.00 0.80 -14.93
C ASN A 101 12.10 0.54 -16.16
N GLU A 102 10.86 0.09 -15.97
CA GLU A 102 9.92 -0.13 -17.06
C GLU A 102 9.52 1.18 -17.77
N VAL A 103 9.30 2.25 -17.00
CA VAL A 103 9.02 3.57 -17.57
C VAL A 103 10.23 4.11 -18.32
N ASN A 104 11.44 4.01 -17.75
CA ASN A 104 12.67 4.43 -18.40
C ASN A 104 12.92 3.70 -19.73
N ARG A 105 12.51 2.43 -19.83
CA ARG A 105 12.60 1.66 -21.08
C ARG A 105 11.67 2.20 -22.18
N LYS A 106 10.51 2.73 -21.78
CA LYS A 106 9.49 3.27 -22.70
C LYS A 106 9.77 4.71 -23.13
N HIS A 107 10.39 5.51 -22.26
CA HIS A 107 10.59 6.94 -22.45
C HIS A 107 12.09 7.28 -22.59
N LYS A 108 12.56 7.39 -23.83
CA LYS A 108 14.00 7.56 -24.13
C LYS A 108 14.62 8.87 -23.61
N ASN A 109 13.84 9.95 -23.53
CA ASN A 109 14.33 11.29 -23.19
C ASN A 109 14.02 11.68 -21.73
N LEU A 110 13.57 10.74 -20.94
CA LEU A 110 13.15 10.97 -19.58
C LEU A 110 13.68 9.86 -18.69
N LYS A 111 14.14 10.22 -17.51
CA LYS A 111 14.72 9.30 -16.55
C LYS A 111 14.01 9.42 -15.20
N LEU A 112 13.54 8.29 -14.69
CA LEU A 112 13.08 8.15 -13.31
C LEU A 112 14.21 7.58 -12.46
N THR A 113 14.47 8.22 -11.35
CA THR A 113 15.43 7.75 -10.35
C THR A 113 14.69 7.53 -9.04
N VAL A 114 14.84 6.35 -8.44
CA VAL A 114 14.25 6.03 -7.14
C VAL A 114 15.31 6.26 -6.07
N GLU A 115 15.14 7.34 -5.35
CA GLU A 115 15.94 7.68 -4.19
C GLU A 115 15.38 7.04 -2.91
N GLU A 116 16.00 7.31 -1.78
CA GLU A 116 15.57 6.75 -0.50
C GLU A 116 14.12 7.13 -0.14
N LYS A 117 13.75 8.40 -0.36
CA LYS A 117 12.46 8.97 0.08
C LYS A 117 11.56 9.49 -1.05
N LYS A 118 12.02 9.44 -2.30
CA LYS A 118 11.29 9.98 -3.45
C LYS A 118 11.59 9.23 -4.74
N VAL A 119 10.69 9.39 -5.69
CA VAL A 119 10.99 9.17 -7.11
C VAL A 119 11.19 10.54 -7.74
N ASP A 120 12.34 10.74 -8.33
CA ASP A 120 12.67 11.93 -9.11
C ASP A 120 12.47 11.65 -10.60
N ILE A 121 11.96 12.62 -11.32
CA ILE A 121 11.80 12.53 -12.78
C ILE A 121 12.60 13.66 -13.40
N ALA A 122 13.53 13.30 -14.28
CA ALA A 122 14.38 14.25 -14.98
C ALA A 122 14.31 14.11 -16.49
N ILE A 123 14.39 15.24 -17.19
CA ILE A 123 14.58 15.32 -18.64
C ILE A 123 15.83 16.14 -18.88
N GLN A 124 16.78 15.58 -19.62
CA GLN A 124 18.06 16.22 -19.93
C GLN A 124 18.07 16.71 -21.37
N VAL A 125 18.48 17.94 -21.57
CA VAL A 125 18.55 18.59 -22.89
C VAL A 125 19.84 19.37 -23.01
N TYR A 126 20.69 19.01 -23.96
CA TYR A 126 21.79 19.86 -24.36
C TYR A 126 21.32 20.92 -25.34
N ALA A 127 21.61 22.18 -25.06
CA ALA A 127 21.29 23.28 -25.95
C ALA A 127 22.41 24.33 -26.00
N ALA A 128 22.81 24.70 -27.19
CA ALA A 128 23.83 25.73 -27.38
C ALA A 128 23.35 27.13 -26.98
N LYS A 129 22.03 27.34 -27.08
CA LYS A 129 21.36 28.59 -26.76
C LYS A 129 20.08 28.31 -25.95
N THR A 130 19.72 29.20 -25.05
CA THR A 130 18.47 29.09 -24.28
C THR A 130 17.24 29.00 -25.16
N GLU A 131 17.23 29.66 -26.29
CA GLU A 131 16.14 29.64 -27.27
C GLU A 131 15.86 28.23 -27.79
N ASP A 132 16.90 27.41 -28.00
CA ASP A 132 16.78 26.02 -28.45
C ASP A 132 16.09 25.17 -27.37
N PHE A 133 16.46 25.36 -26.10
CA PHE A 133 15.79 24.71 -24.98
C PHE A 133 14.35 25.16 -24.85
N THR A 134 14.08 26.46 -24.89
CA THR A 134 12.72 26.99 -24.71
C THR A 134 11.77 26.64 -25.85
N ALA A 135 12.30 26.42 -27.07
CA ALA A 135 11.52 25.91 -28.20
C ALA A 135 10.96 24.50 -27.97
N VAL A 136 11.72 23.64 -27.29
CA VAL A 136 11.31 22.24 -26.99
C VAL A 136 10.65 22.08 -25.64
N PHE A 137 10.78 23.04 -24.75
CA PHE A 137 10.27 23.02 -23.38
C PHE A 137 8.79 22.63 -23.26
N PRO A 138 7.83 23.19 -24.02
CA PRO A 138 6.42 22.80 -23.90
C PRO A 138 6.19 21.32 -24.17
N LYS A 139 6.91 20.75 -25.14
CA LYS A 139 6.84 19.32 -25.49
C LYS A 139 7.34 18.45 -24.34
N TYR A 140 8.50 18.79 -23.78
CA TYR A 140 9.05 18.05 -22.64
C TYR A 140 8.21 18.20 -21.39
N PHE A 141 7.69 19.41 -21.13
CA PHE A 141 6.80 19.67 -20.01
C PHE A 141 5.55 18.79 -20.05
N SER A 142 4.95 18.60 -21.23
CA SER A 142 3.78 17.74 -21.39
C SER A 142 4.04 16.26 -21.09
N GLN A 143 5.28 15.79 -21.27
CA GLN A 143 5.64 14.40 -21.05
C GLN A 143 5.56 13.99 -19.57
N PHE A 144 5.77 14.90 -18.62
CA PHE A 144 5.66 14.60 -17.19
C PHE A 144 4.29 14.04 -16.79
N GLY A 145 3.20 14.50 -17.42
CA GLY A 145 1.84 14.02 -17.15
C GLY A 145 1.66 12.55 -17.56
N ASN A 146 2.18 12.17 -18.72
CA ASN A 146 2.08 10.80 -19.24
C ASN A 146 2.89 9.84 -18.37
N VAL A 147 4.08 10.24 -17.94
CA VAL A 147 4.97 9.47 -17.10
C VAL A 147 4.35 9.14 -15.74
N ASP A 148 3.58 10.07 -15.15
CA ASP A 148 2.87 9.81 -13.90
C ASP A 148 1.89 8.64 -14.04
N THR A 149 1.16 8.61 -15.15
CA THR A 149 0.19 7.55 -15.43
C THR A 149 0.90 6.22 -15.64
N ASP A 150 1.96 6.23 -16.44
CA ASP A 150 2.75 5.03 -16.72
C ASP A 150 3.43 4.49 -15.46
N PHE A 151 4.03 5.35 -14.64
CA PHE A 151 4.64 4.94 -13.37
C PHE A 151 3.63 4.29 -12.43
N LYS A 152 2.45 4.91 -12.23
CA LYS A 152 1.41 4.35 -11.37
C LYS A 152 0.94 2.98 -11.84
N LYS A 153 0.79 2.81 -13.16
CA LYS A 153 0.41 1.54 -13.77
C LYS A 153 1.48 0.47 -13.53
N GLU A 154 2.73 0.76 -13.87
CA GLU A 154 3.84 -0.18 -13.70
C GLU A 154 4.12 -0.50 -12.23
N TYR A 155 3.95 0.48 -11.34
CA TYR A 155 4.03 0.26 -9.89
C TYR A 155 2.98 -0.75 -9.41
N GLN A 156 1.73 -0.61 -9.85
CA GLN A 156 0.68 -1.53 -9.45
C GLN A 156 0.95 -2.96 -9.96
N ILE A 157 1.45 -3.09 -11.19
CA ILE A 157 1.87 -4.39 -11.73
C ILE A 157 2.99 -5.00 -10.89
N ALA A 158 4.03 -4.25 -10.58
CA ALA A 158 5.17 -4.72 -9.78
C ALA A 158 4.76 -5.08 -8.35
N LYS A 159 3.86 -4.30 -7.74
CA LYS A 159 3.33 -4.58 -6.39
C LYS A 159 2.51 -5.87 -6.35
N ASN A 160 1.66 -6.10 -7.35
CA ASN A 160 0.86 -7.32 -7.45
C ASN A 160 1.74 -8.54 -7.65
N ALA A 161 2.73 -8.47 -8.56
CA ALA A 161 3.69 -9.56 -8.78
C ALA A 161 4.51 -9.89 -7.51
N GLU A 162 4.91 -8.88 -6.73
CA GLU A 162 5.58 -9.13 -5.43
C GLU A 162 4.67 -9.86 -4.45
N GLN A 163 3.38 -9.47 -4.41
CA GLN A 163 2.42 -10.13 -3.53
C GLN A 163 2.16 -11.58 -3.96
N GLU A 164 1.97 -11.83 -5.24
CA GLU A 164 1.77 -13.18 -5.79
C GLU A 164 2.97 -14.09 -5.52
N ALA A 165 4.19 -13.55 -5.68
CA ALA A 165 5.41 -14.30 -5.36
C ALA A 165 5.51 -14.67 -3.87
N LYS A 166 5.11 -13.76 -2.97
CA LYS A 166 5.05 -14.04 -1.53
C LYS A 166 3.99 -15.09 -1.20
N ASP A 167 2.80 -14.95 -1.77
CA ASP A 167 1.70 -15.91 -1.54
C ASP A 167 2.09 -17.32 -2.04
N LYS A 168 2.77 -17.41 -3.19
CA LYS A 168 3.28 -18.68 -3.73
C LYS A 168 4.36 -19.30 -2.84
N ALA A 169 5.34 -18.49 -2.40
CA ALA A 169 6.39 -18.96 -1.50
C ALA A 169 5.81 -19.46 -0.15
N GLU A 170 4.81 -18.76 0.38
CA GLU A 170 4.10 -19.16 1.60
C GLU A 170 3.35 -20.50 1.39
N GLN A 171 2.69 -20.67 0.23
CA GLN A 171 2.02 -21.93 -0.10
C GLN A 171 3.00 -23.09 -0.25
N GLU A 172 4.16 -22.86 -0.88
CA GLU A 172 5.20 -23.91 -1.01
C GLU A 172 5.83 -24.28 0.34
N ALA A 173 6.10 -23.28 1.19
CA ALA A 173 6.57 -23.52 2.55
C ALA A 173 5.57 -24.37 3.37
N ARG A 174 4.26 -24.09 3.21
CA ARG A 174 3.20 -24.85 3.87
C ARG A 174 3.12 -26.31 3.42
N LYS A 175 3.39 -26.61 2.14
CA LYS A 175 3.38 -27.99 1.64
C LYS A 175 4.43 -28.88 2.31
N ASN A 176 5.51 -28.28 2.80
CA ASN A 176 6.63 -28.96 3.42
C ASN A 176 6.52 -29.05 4.96
N LEU A 177 5.47 -28.45 5.56
CA LEU A 177 5.21 -28.59 6.99
C LEU A 177 4.56 -29.96 7.27
N PRO A 178 4.92 -30.63 8.38
CA PRO A 178 4.21 -31.82 8.81
C PRO A 178 2.73 -31.46 9.09
N PRO A 179 1.79 -32.38 8.80
CA PRO A 179 0.38 -32.15 9.09
C PRO A 179 0.18 -31.77 10.56
N SER A 180 -0.73 -30.81 10.80
CA SER A 180 -1.06 -30.42 12.17
C SER A 180 -1.48 -31.62 13.01
N VAL A 181 -0.93 -31.72 14.20
CA VAL A 181 -1.31 -32.75 15.19
C VAL A 181 -2.79 -32.64 15.60
N LEU A 182 -3.40 -31.47 15.38
CA LEU A 182 -4.80 -31.21 15.71
C LEU A 182 -5.79 -31.73 14.65
N ARG A 183 -5.35 -32.11 13.43
CA ARG A 183 -6.22 -32.48 12.32
C ARG A 183 -7.22 -33.58 12.67
N ASN A 184 -6.82 -34.55 13.47
CA ASN A 184 -7.65 -35.70 13.87
C ASN A 184 -8.21 -35.57 15.29
N LEU A 185 -8.01 -34.43 15.93
CA LEU A 185 -8.43 -34.23 17.32
C LEU A 185 -9.71 -33.40 17.44
N VAL A 186 -10.05 -32.59 16.46
CA VAL A 186 -11.32 -31.85 16.43
C VAL A 186 -12.44 -32.81 16.06
N THR A 187 -13.37 -33.04 16.98
CA THR A 187 -14.48 -33.98 16.81
C THR A 187 -15.78 -33.29 16.40
N SER A 188 -16.00 -32.07 16.87
CA SER A 188 -17.18 -31.29 16.53
C SER A 188 -16.94 -29.78 16.65
N MET A 189 -17.85 -29.01 16.03
CA MET A 189 -17.88 -27.57 16.14
C MET A 189 -19.34 -27.10 16.26
N SER A 190 -19.62 -26.27 17.22
CA SER A 190 -20.94 -25.70 17.45
C SER A 190 -20.89 -24.17 17.51
N PHE A 191 -22.03 -23.52 17.28
CA PHE A 191 -22.12 -22.07 17.15
C PHE A 191 -23.22 -21.50 18.02
N ARG A 192 -23.02 -20.28 18.55
CA ARG A 192 -24.05 -19.50 19.22
C ARG A 192 -24.07 -18.05 18.75
N LEU A 193 -25.20 -17.38 18.94
CA LEU A 193 -25.37 -15.96 18.67
C LEU A 193 -25.08 -15.13 19.91
N LEU A 194 -24.41 -13.98 19.68
CA LEU A 194 -24.17 -12.95 20.67
C LEU A 194 -24.75 -11.62 20.17
N ASP A 195 -25.15 -10.74 21.10
CA ASP A 195 -25.54 -9.36 20.83
C ASP A 195 -24.33 -8.42 20.62
N GLU A 196 -24.58 -7.14 20.49
CA GLU A 196 -23.54 -6.11 20.34
C GLU A 196 -22.63 -5.96 21.57
N ASN A 197 -23.07 -6.39 22.72
CA ASN A 197 -22.32 -6.35 23.97
C ASN A 197 -21.62 -7.69 24.29
N GLY A 198 -21.77 -8.69 23.40
CA GLY A 198 -21.21 -10.03 23.59
C GLY A 198 -22.05 -10.93 24.51
N ASN A 199 -23.27 -10.53 24.84
CA ASN A 199 -24.15 -11.37 25.64
C ASN A 199 -24.81 -12.45 24.78
N GLU A 200 -25.04 -13.63 25.37
CA GLU A 200 -25.63 -14.77 24.69
C GLU A 200 -27.09 -14.49 24.29
N LYS A 201 -27.40 -14.71 23.01
CA LYS A 201 -28.77 -14.63 22.45
C LYS A 201 -29.32 -16.01 22.05
N SER A 202 -28.45 -16.98 21.89
CA SER A 202 -28.85 -18.37 21.72
C SER A 202 -27.82 -19.30 22.34
N ALA A 203 -28.27 -20.42 22.90
CA ALA A 203 -27.36 -21.49 23.30
C ALA A 203 -26.71 -22.13 22.07
N TYR A 204 -25.60 -22.84 22.30
CA TYR A 204 -25.00 -23.70 21.25
C TYR A 204 -26.02 -24.72 20.73
N ASP A 205 -25.88 -25.07 19.45
CA ASP A 205 -26.73 -26.04 18.75
C ASP A 205 -28.22 -25.61 18.58
N LYS A 206 -28.52 -24.32 18.77
CA LYS A 206 -29.83 -23.73 18.46
C LYS A 206 -29.79 -23.03 17.09
N PRO A 207 -30.95 -22.96 16.39
CA PRO A 207 -31.02 -22.25 15.12
C PRO A 207 -30.56 -20.80 15.22
N LEU A 208 -29.67 -20.40 14.32
CA LEU A 208 -29.16 -19.04 14.24
C LEU A 208 -30.12 -18.19 13.38
N ARG A 209 -30.64 -17.07 13.92
CA ARG A 209 -31.58 -16.19 13.21
C ARG A 209 -30.91 -14.86 12.83
N SER A 210 -30.99 -14.50 11.54
CA SER A 210 -30.27 -13.37 10.95
C SER A 210 -30.57 -12.00 11.59
N PHE A 211 -31.84 -11.76 11.96
CA PHE A 211 -32.25 -10.45 12.48
C PHE A 211 -31.68 -10.13 13.88
N ASN A 212 -31.31 -11.16 14.66
CA ASN A 212 -30.71 -11.01 15.99
C ASN A 212 -29.20 -11.14 16.01
N ALA A 213 -28.62 -11.63 14.93
CA ALA A 213 -27.19 -11.93 14.85
C ALA A 213 -26.36 -10.64 14.72
N ARG A 214 -25.51 -10.39 15.70
CA ARG A 214 -24.41 -9.41 15.64
C ARG A 214 -23.09 -10.15 15.52
N TYR A 215 -22.81 -10.96 16.50
CA TYR A 215 -21.62 -11.79 16.55
C TYR A 215 -22.01 -13.26 16.63
N ILE A 216 -21.14 -14.09 16.10
CA ILE A 216 -21.19 -15.55 16.25
C ILE A 216 -19.95 -15.94 17.02
N GLN A 217 -20.13 -16.82 17.99
CA GLN A 217 -19.03 -17.48 18.68
C GLN A 217 -19.06 -18.97 18.37
N ALA A 218 -17.90 -19.50 18.05
CA ALA A 218 -17.71 -20.93 17.80
C ALA A 218 -17.12 -21.61 19.02
N ARG A 219 -17.50 -22.87 19.23
CA ARG A 219 -16.92 -23.78 20.23
C ARG A 219 -16.48 -25.05 19.52
N LEU A 220 -15.21 -25.39 19.70
CA LEU A 220 -14.63 -26.64 19.22
C LEU A 220 -14.63 -27.67 20.31
N GLU A 221 -14.90 -28.90 19.95
CA GLU A 221 -14.69 -30.08 20.79
C GLU A 221 -13.44 -30.81 20.31
N PHE A 222 -12.49 -30.98 21.19
CA PHE A 222 -11.29 -31.76 20.94
C PHE A 222 -11.41 -33.12 21.64
N ALA A 223 -10.92 -34.16 21.00
CA ALA A 223 -10.73 -35.46 21.64
C ALA A 223 -9.74 -35.36 22.82
N SER A 224 -9.42 -36.52 23.43
CA SER A 224 -8.44 -36.56 24.52
C SER A 224 -7.08 -36.01 24.03
N TRP A 225 -6.44 -35.21 24.88
CA TRP A 225 -5.09 -34.68 24.67
C TRP A 225 -4.15 -35.27 25.70
N MET A 226 -3.16 -36.05 25.27
CA MET A 226 -2.30 -36.79 26.17
C MET A 226 -0.91 -36.16 26.37
N GLU A 227 -0.60 -35.16 25.56
CA GLU A 227 0.65 -34.41 25.65
C GLU A 227 0.57 -33.32 26.76
N PRO A 228 1.68 -32.71 27.18
CA PRO A 228 1.68 -31.57 28.10
C PRO A 228 0.75 -30.45 27.63
N GLU A 229 0.36 -29.60 28.56
CA GLU A 229 -0.44 -28.43 28.25
C GLU A 229 0.23 -27.61 27.16
N THR A 230 -0.49 -27.38 26.06
CA THR A 230 0.04 -26.73 24.86
C THR A 230 -0.92 -25.66 24.33
N GLU A 231 -0.36 -24.48 24.04
CA GLU A 231 -1.11 -23.39 23.39
C GLU A 231 -1.01 -23.51 21.87
N PHE A 232 -2.12 -23.42 21.19
CA PHE A 232 -2.24 -23.39 19.74
C PHE A 232 -2.87 -22.08 19.28
N LYS A 233 -2.45 -21.60 18.12
CA LYS A 233 -3.06 -20.48 17.44
C LYS A 233 -3.97 -20.99 16.33
N LEU A 234 -5.28 -20.89 16.54
CA LEU A 234 -6.28 -21.28 15.57
C LEU A 234 -6.79 -20.08 14.78
N GLN A 235 -7.14 -20.31 13.55
CA GLN A 235 -7.75 -19.33 12.65
C GLN A 235 -9.02 -19.91 12.06
N LEU A 236 -10.06 -19.06 11.92
CA LEU A 236 -11.25 -19.42 11.16
C LEU A 236 -11.28 -18.66 9.84
N LYS A 237 -11.66 -19.36 8.78
CA LYS A 237 -12.03 -18.76 7.51
C LYS A 237 -13.52 -19.06 7.28
N VAL A 238 -14.34 -18.00 7.36
CA VAL A 238 -15.80 -18.10 7.21
C VAL A 238 -16.21 -17.58 5.85
N THR A 239 -16.85 -18.43 5.07
CA THR A 239 -17.31 -18.11 3.71
C THR A 239 -18.83 -17.97 3.71
N ARG A 240 -19.31 -16.84 3.19
CA ARG A 240 -20.73 -16.51 3.04
C ARG A 240 -21.42 -17.41 1.99
N PRO A 241 -22.76 -17.47 1.96
CA PRO A 241 -23.52 -18.20 0.93
C PRO A 241 -23.18 -17.75 -0.50
N ASN A 242 -22.77 -16.51 -0.70
CA ASN A 242 -22.36 -15.96 -1.99
C ASN A 242 -20.90 -16.23 -2.37
N GLY A 243 -20.17 -17.03 -1.60
CA GLY A 243 -18.76 -17.36 -1.83
C GLY A 243 -17.75 -16.34 -1.30
N GLN A 244 -18.17 -15.19 -0.76
CA GLN A 244 -17.27 -14.20 -0.20
C GLN A 244 -16.76 -14.59 1.18
N VAL A 245 -15.47 -14.47 1.42
CA VAL A 245 -14.87 -14.69 2.75
C VAL A 245 -15.06 -13.44 3.62
N ILE A 246 -15.43 -13.66 4.88
CA ILE A 246 -15.48 -12.61 5.90
C ILE A 246 -14.05 -12.44 6.43
N TYR A 247 -13.48 -11.24 6.34
CA TYR A 247 -12.14 -10.97 6.81
C TYR A 247 -12.13 -10.04 8.01
N LEU A 248 -11.22 -10.29 8.96
CA LEU A 248 -10.79 -9.27 9.91
C LEU A 248 -10.06 -8.14 9.18
N PRO A 249 -10.20 -6.88 9.61
CA PRO A 249 -9.47 -5.76 9.02
C PRO A 249 -7.97 -6.04 8.94
N GLY A 250 -7.41 -5.97 7.72
CA GLY A 250 -5.98 -6.20 7.47
C GLY A 250 -5.51 -7.65 7.52
N LYS A 251 -6.41 -8.63 7.67
CA LYS A 251 -6.06 -10.07 7.74
C LYS A 251 -6.75 -10.89 6.64
N LYS A 252 -6.23 -12.08 6.37
CA LYS A 252 -6.82 -13.05 5.40
C LYS A 252 -7.70 -14.10 6.08
N VAL A 253 -8.09 -13.88 7.34
CA VAL A 253 -8.90 -14.80 8.16
C VAL A 253 -10.04 -14.06 8.83
N SER A 254 -11.09 -14.80 9.24
CA SER A 254 -12.28 -14.25 9.88
C SER A 254 -12.11 -14.09 11.39
N VAL A 255 -11.34 -14.97 12.00
CA VAL A 255 -11.03 -15.00 13.45
C VAL A 255 -9.62 -15.51 13.66
N GLU A 256 -8.96 -15.04 14.70
CA GLU A 256 -7.75 -15.65 15.27
C GLU A 256 -7.97 -15.82 16.76
N SER A 257 -7.78 -17.03 17.26
CA SER A 257 -7.94 -17.37 18.68
C SER A 257 -6.76 -18.17 19.18
N LYS A 258 -6.35 -17.93 20.41
CA LYS A 258 -5.41 -18.79 21.14
C LYS A 258 -6.20 -19.79 21.95
N VAL A 259 -5.89 -21.06 21.82
CA VAL A 259 -6.51 -22.15 22.53
C VAL A 259 -5.47 -22.96 23.27
N THR A 260 -5.79 -23.37 24.49
CA THR A 260 -4.90 -24.18 25.30
C THR A 260 -5.54 -25.55 25.53
N LEU A 261 -4.88 -26.60 25.06
CA LEU A 261 -5.28 -27.99 25.36
C LEU A 261 -4.53 -28.50 26.58
N LYS A 262 -5.28 -28.98 27.58
CA LYS A 262 -4.74 -29.54 28.82
C LYS A 262 -4.66 -31.07 28.72
N LYS A 263 -3.68 -31.66 29.32
CA LYS A 263 -3.52 -33.13 29.37
C LYS A 263 -4.74 -33.76 30.05
N THR A 264 -5.54 -34.49 29.28
CA THR A 264 -6.72 -35.20 29.79
C THR A 264 -7.15 -36.33 28.87
N LYS A 265 -7.73 -37.39 29.44
CA LYS A 265 -8.40 -38.48 28.71
C LYS A 265 -9.83 -38.12 28.25
N LYS A 266 -10.36 -37.01 28.72
CA LYS A 266 -11.71 -36.54 28.35
C LYS A 266 -11.66 -35.58 27.19
N ALA A 267 -12.77 -35.47 26.44
CA ALA A 267 -12.96 -34.40 25.47
C ALA A 267 -12.89 -33.02 26.12
N GLN A 268 -12.38 -32.06 25.42
CA GLN A 268 -12.26 -30.66 25.85
C GLN A 268 -13.06 -29.76 24.94
N LEU A 269 -13.87 -28.88 25.54
CA LEU A 269 -14.62 -27.84 24.84
C LEU A 269 -13.83 -26.53 24.96
N VAL A 270 -13.53 -25.92 23.81
CA VAL A 270 -12.77 -24.67 23.73
C VAL A 270 -13.56 -23.66 22.93
N GLU A 271 -13.86 -22.51 23.56
CA GLU A 271 -14.51 -21.39 22.88
C GLU A 271 -13.47 -20.55 22.13
N LEU A 272 -13.81 -20.18 20.89
CA LEU A 272 -13.02 -19.27 20.08
C LEU A 272 -13.53 -17.82 20.24
N ASP A 273 -12.72 -16.87 19.82
CA ASP A 273 -13.12 -15.48 19.80
C ASP A 273 -14.34 -15.28 18.88
N GLN A 274 -15.17 -14.33 19.23
CA GLN A 274 -16.36 -13.99 18.46
C GLN A 274 -16.01 -13.29 17.13
N PHE A 275 -16.85 -13.47 16.12
CA PHE A 275 -16.72 -12.83 14.81
C PHE A 275 -18.07 -12.32 14.30
N GLY A 276 -18.02 -11.24 13.54
CA GLY A 276 -19.21 -10.58 13.03
C GLY A 276 -19.08 -9.07 12.98
N SER A 277 -20.19 -8.39 13.21
CA SER A 277 -20.24 -6.93 13.16
C SER A 277 -21.39 -6.40 14.04
N VAL A 278 -21.19 -5.25 14.65
CA VAL A 278 -22.27 -4.49 15.32
C VAL A 278 -23.39 -4.08 14.35
N LYS A 279 -23.11 -4.08 13.05
CA LYS A 279 -24.05 -3.65 12.01
C LYS A 279 -25.17 -4.68 11.85
N GLN A 280 -26.41 -4.23 12.02
CA GLN A 280 -27.59 -5.05 11.74
C GLN A 280 -27.62 -5.49 10.26
N GLY A 281 -28.03 -6.75 10.02
CA GLY A 281 -28.09 -7.31 8.67
C GLY A 281 -26.72 -7.63 8.06
N PHE A 282 -25.68 -7.68 8.88
CA PHE A 282 -24.36 -8.18 8.45
C PHE A 282 -24.44 -9.66 8.05
N TRP A 283 -25.20 -10.44 8.82
CA TRP A 283 -25.48 -11.83 8.56
C TRP A 283 -26.72 -11.98 7.65
N LYS A 284 -26.56 -12.69 6.55
CA LYS A 284 -27.66 -13.01 5.62
C LYS A 284 -28.11 -14.44 5.85
N ALA A 285 -29.37 -14.73 5.58
CA ALA A 285 -29.87 -16.11 5.58
C ALA A 285 -29.10 -16.97 4.57
N GLY A 286 -28.86 -18.22 4.92
CA GLY A 286 -28.18 -19.19 4.07
C GLY A 286 -27.08 -19.96 4.80
N GLU A 287 -26.44 -20.87 4.04
CA GLU A 287 -25.36 -21.74 4.53
C GLU A 287 -24.01 -21.04 4.47
N TYR A 288 -23.30 -21.02 5.60
CA TYR A 288 -21.93 -20.52 5.74
C TYR A 288 -20.97 -21.70 5.89
N LYS A 289 -19.86 -21.67 5.15
CA LYS A 289 -18.76 -22.65 5.29
C LYS A 289 -17.71 -22.11 6.24
N VAL A 290 -17.17 -22.99 7.07
CA VAL A 290 -16.13 -22.66 8.04
C VAL A 290 -14.98 -23.64 7.90
N ASP A 291 -13.81 -23.13 7.62
CA ASP A 291 -12.55 -23.85 7.72
C ASP A 291 -11.84 -23.43 9.01
N VAL A 292 -11.44 -24.39 9.83
CA VAL A 292 -10.57 -24.19 11.01
C VAL A 292 -9.15 -24.51 10.57
N LEU A 293 -8.25 -23.53 10.80
CA LEU A 293 -6.87 -23.65 10.37
C LEU A 293 -5.94 -23.58 11.60
N GLU A 294 -4.91 -24.39 11.58
CA GLU A 294 -3.74 -24.31 12.47
C GLU A 294 -2.50 -24.26 11.61
N SER A 295 -1.64 -23.24 11.83
CA SER A 295 -0.43 -23.01 11.02
C SER A 295 -0.69 -22.99 9.49
N GLY A 296 -1.92 -22.68 9.09
CA GLY A 296 -2.37 -22.63 7.69
C GLY A 296 -2.91 -23.95 7.13
N ASP A 297 -2.83 -25.04 7.89
CA ASP A 297 -3.46 -26.32 7.57
C ASP A 297 -4.93 -26.30 8.00
N VAL A 298 -5.82 -26.80 7.14
CA VAL A 298 -7.22 -27.04 7.50
C VAL A 298 -7.27 -28.30 8.38
N ILE A 299 -7.56 -28.10 9.66
CA ILE A 299 -7.68 -29.17 10.66
C ILE A 299 -9.11 -29.69 10.80
N TYR A 300 -10.10 -28.84 10.46
CA TYR A 300 -11.52 -29.18 10.50
C TYR A 300 -12.30 -28.30 9.55
N ASN A 301 -13.39 -28.80 9.00
CA ASN A 301 -14.33 -27.99 8.22
C ASN A 301 -15.78 -28.37 8.58
N THR A 302 -16.66 -27.39 8.51
CA THR A 302 -18.09 -27.58 8.78
C THR A 302 -18.90 -26.47 8.12
N THR A 303 -20.21 -26.55 8.28
CA THR A 303 -21.14 -25.49 7.88
C THR A 303 -22.07 -25.13 9.02
N PHE A 304 -22.63 -23.91 8.97
CA PHE A 304 -23.76 -23.51 9.78
C PHE A 304 -24.78 -22.74 8.95
N ASN A 305 -26.04 -22.83 9.34
CA ASN A 305 -27.11 -22.12 8.66
C ASN A 305 -27.63 -20.94 9.49
N ILE A 306 -27.84 -19.83 8.81
CA ILE A 306 -28.57 -18.67 9.34
C ILE A 306 -29.96 -18.63 8.68
N LEU A 307 -31.02 -18.62 9.52
CA LEU A 307 -32.41 -18.60 9.13
C LEU A 307 -32.95 -17.17 9.02
#